data_b4b01e4ffc4486749c5d9c66c33211cd
#
_entry.id   b4b01e4ffc4486749c5d9c66c33211cd
#
_cell.length_a   1.000
_cell.length_b   1.000
_cell.length_c   1.000
_cell.angle_alpha   90.00
_cell.angle_beta   90.00
_cell.angle_gamma   90.00
#
_symmetry.space_group_name_H-M   'P 1'
#
loop_
_entity.id
_entity.type
_entity.pdbx_description
1 polymer ?
#
loop_
_entity_poly.entity_id
_entity_poly.type
_entity_poly.pdbx_seq_one_letter_code
_entity_poly.pdbx_strand_id
1 'polypeptide(L)'
;MLVDACYRIAYWIAYRLMCVFWRLTHARTHGALIAIWHDGKVLLAKNSYVSYYCLPGGYLKRSETAVDAALRELSEELGLRARPEELVLGREETHSWDGKIDHVVIFDLNVNVQPPIRVDNREVVSAGFYTPEDALRLSLFPPLRRHIE
;
A
#
# COMPACT_ATOMS: atom_id res chain seq x y z
N MET A 1 -6.44 19.26 14.07
CA MET A 1 -7.56 18.46 14.60
C MET A 1 -8.84 18.58 13.76
N LEU A 2 -9.56 19.71 13.72
CA LEU A 2 -10.79 19.83 12.89
C LEU A 2 -10.52 19.70 11.40
N VAL A 3 -9.46 20.35 10.89
CA VAL A 3 -9.05 20.30 9.49
C VAL A 3 -8.71 18.86 9.06
N ASP A 4 -7.99 18.12 9.88
CA ASP A 4 -7.62 16.73 9.58
C ASP A 4 -8.85 15.80 9.55
N ALA A 5 -9.83 16.05 10.42
CA ALA A 5 -11.11 15.33 10.39
C ALA A 5 -11.88 15.58 9.09
N CYS A 6 -11.90 16.82 8.59
CA CYS A 6 -12.52 17.15 7.29
C CYS A 6 -11.83 16.42 6.14
N TYR A 7 -10.49 16.38 6.12
CA TYR A 7 -9.76 15.63 5.10
C TYR A 7 -10.08 14.13 5.15
N ARG A 8 -10.13 13.51 6.34
CA ARG A 8 -10.49 12.09 6.49
C ARG A 8 -11.88 11.79 5.96
N ILE A 9 -12.85 12.65 6.24
CA ILE A 9 -14.22 12.52 5.72
C ILE A 9 -14.20 12.63 4.19
N ALA A 10 -13.48 13.60 3.63
CA ALA A 10 -13.36 13.78 2.19
C ALA A 10 -12.73 12.55 1.52
N TYR A 11 -11.64 12.01 2.07
CA TYR A 11 -11.01 10.78 1.58
C TYR A 11 -11.97 9.60 1.65
N TRP A 12 -12.71 9.45 2.75
CA TRP A 12 -13.69 8.37 2.92
C TRP A 12 -14.81 8.46 1.86
N ILE A 13 -15.36 9.66 1.65
CA ILE A 13 -16.40 9.89 0.62
C ILE A 13 -15.84 9.58 -0.76
N ALA A 14 -14.68 10.12 -1.12
CA ALA A 14 -14.02 9.91 -2.40
C ALA A 14 -13.80 8.41 -2.66
N TYR A 15 -13.30 7.69 -1.66
CA TYR A 15 -13.07 6.26 -1.75
C TYR A 15 -14.39 5.48 -1.97
N ARG A 16 -15.47 5.83 -1.24
CA ARG A 16 -16.79 5.20 -1.42
C ARG A 16 -17.35 5.43 -2.83
N LEU A 17 -17.23 6.64 -3.35
CA LEU A 17 -17.63 6.97 -4.72
C LEU A 17 -16.82 6.17 -5.74
N MET A 18 -15.51 6.04 -5.51
CA MET A 18 -14.64 5.22 -6.34
C MET A 18 -15.04 3.73 -6.32
N CYS A 19 -15.38 3.17 -5.16
CA CYS A 19 -15.87 1.79 -5.07
C CYS A 19 -17.17 1.59 -5.85
N VAL A 20 -18.10 2.55 -5.83
CA VAL A 20 -19.33 2.51 -6.64
C VAL A 20 -18.99 2.56 -8.12
N PHE A 21 -18.12 3.48 -8.54
CA PHE A 21 -17.65 3.58 -9.92
C PHE A 21 -17.02 2.27 -10.40
N TRP A 22 -16.14 1.67 -9.61
CA TRP A 22 -15.51 0.39 -9.95
C TRP A 22 -16.54 -0.74 -10.14
N ARG A 23 -17.56 -0.80 -9.26
CA ARG A 23 -18.65 -1.80 -9.40
C ARG A 23 -19.44 -1.62 -10.69
N LEU A 24 -19.76 -0.38 -11.05
CA LEU A 24 -20.56 -0.09 -12.23
C LEU A 24 -19.77 -0.32 -13.54
N THR A 25 -18.47 -0.05 -13.52
CA THR A 25 -17.60 -0.16 -14.70
C THR A 25 -16.89 -1.50 -14.82
N HIS A 26 -17.02 -2.39 -13.81
CA HIS A 26 -16.22 -3.63 -13.73
C HIS A 26 -14.72 -3.36 -13.91
N ALA A 27 -14.25 -2.30 -13.25
CA ALA A 27 -12.91 -1.77 -13.44
C ALA A 27 -11.83 -2.84 -13.20
N ARG A 28 -10.78 -2.77 -14.02
CA ARG A 28 -9.54 -3.51 -13.82
C ARG A 28 -8.45 -2.53 -13.43
N THR A 29 -7.77 -2.78 -12.31
CA THR A 29 -6.70 -1.95 -11.80
C THR A 29 -5.42 -2.76 -11.68
N HIS A 30 -4.30 -2.06 -11.78
CA HIS A 30 -2.97 -2.65 -11.61
C HIS A 30 -2.24 -1.84 -10.55
N GLY A 31 -1.77 -2.50 -9.50
CA GLY A 31 -1.07 -1.90 -8.37
C GLY A 31 0.29 -2.51 -8.15
N ALA A 32 1.23 -1.69 -7.68
CA ALA A 32 2.54 -2.12 -7.21
C ALA A 32 2.72 -1.69 -5.76
N LEU A 33 3.04 -2.64 -4.88
CA LEU A 33 3.24 -2.44 -3.46
C LEU A 33 4.66 -2.85 -3.08
N ILE A 34 5.18 -2.29 -1.99
CA ILE A 34 6.55 -2.56 -1.53
C ILE A 34 6.52 -2.99 -0.07
N ALA A 35 6.91 -4.23 0.18
CA ALA A 35 7.20 -4.74 1.51
C ALA A 35 8.62 -4.29 1.90
N ILE A 36 8.72 -3.24 2.71
CA ILE A 36 9.99 -2.72 3.19
C ILE A 36 10.34 -3.45 4.48
N TRP A 37 11.43 -4.23 4.43
CA TRP A 37 11.91 -5.04 5.53
C TRP A 37 13.11 -4.40 6.22
N HIS A 38 13.07 -4.33 7.54
CA HIS A 38 14.17 -3.92 8.41
C HIS A 38 14.20 -4.79 9.66
N ASP A 39 15.32 -5.45 9.91
CA ASP A 39 15.50 -6.36 11.06
C ASP A 39 14.36 -7.36 11.25
N GLY A 40 13.94 -8.00 10.14
CA GLY A 40 12.87 -9.01 10.16
C GLY A 40 11.46 -8.45 10.39
N LYS A 41 11.29 -7.14 10.34
CA LYS A 41 10.00 -6.45 10.47
C LYS A 41 9.62 -5.78 9.16
N VAL A 42 8.33 -5.77 8.83
CA VAL A 42 7.78 -5.14 7.63
C VAL A 42 7.07 -3.84 7.98
N LEU A 43 7.27 -2.82 7.16
CA LEU A 43 6.55 -1.55 7.27
C LEU A 43 5.11 -1.71 6.79
N LEU A 44 4.16 -1.43 7.67
CA LEU A 44 2.73 -1.40 7.37
C LEU A 44 2.19 0.01 7.59
N ALA A 45 1.25 0.42 6.75
CA ALA A 45 0.53 1.68 6.85
C ALA A 45 -0.99 1.45 6.81
N LYS A 46 -1.74 2.32 7.46
CA LYS A 46 -3.20 2.31 7.45
C LYS A 46 -3.73 3.66 7.03
N ASN A 47 -4.54 3.66 5.98
CA ASN A 47 -5.19 4.86 5.50
C ASN A 47 -6.50 5.12 6.25
N SER A 48 -6.90 6.39 6.34
CA SER A 48 -8.07 6.84 7.09
C SER A 48 -9.40 6.32 6.56
N TYR A 49 -9.44 5.95 5.29
CA TYR A 49 -10.65 5.53 4.57
C TYR A 49 -10.84 4.02 4.46
N VAL A 50 -9.88 3.22 4.95
CA VAL A 50 -9.96 1.75 4.99
C VAL A 50 -9.78 1.21 6.42
N SER A 51 -10.25 -0.01 6.67
CA SER A 51 -10.18 -0.66 7.99
C SER A 51 -8.99 -1.60 8.16
N TYR A 52 -8.18 -1.78 7.12
CA TYR A 52 -7.06 -2.71 7.08
C TYR A 52 -5.71 -1.99 6.90
N TYR A 53 -4.64 -2.67 7.26
CA TYR A 53 -3.28 -2.25 6.98
C TYR A 53 -2.84 -2.75 5.59
N CYS A 54 -2.03 -1.95 4.92
CA CYS A 54 -1.45 -2.27 3.62
C CYS A 54 0.05 -1.91 3.60
N LEU A 55 0.71 -2.24 2.51
CA LEU A 55 2.06 -1.79 2.19
C LEU A 55 2.01 -0.41 1.52
N PRO A 56 3.09 0.38 1.59
CA PRO A 56 3.30 1.53 0.70
C PRO A 56 3.19 1.11 -0.76
N GLY A 57 2.67 2.02 -1.59
CA GLY A 57 2.54 1.80 -3.02
C GLY A 57 1.24 2.33 -3.60
N GLY A 58 1.03 2.13 -4.88
CA GLY A 58 -0.12 2.69 -5.58
C GLY A 58 -0.39 2.06 -6.93
N TYR A 59 -1.28 2.70 -7.69
CA TYR A 59 -1.65 2.24 -9.02
C TYR A 59 -0.62 2.62 -10.07
N LEU A 60 -0.47 1.74 -11.06
CA LEU A 60 0.36 2.02 -12.23
C LEU A 60 -0.27 3.16 -13.05
N LYS A 61 0.56 4.11 -13.45
CA LYS A 61 0.21 5.13 -14.45
C LYS A 61 0.29 4.53 -15.86
N ARG A 62 -0.26 5.23 -16.83
CA ARG A 62 -0.24 4.77 -18.23
C ARG A 62 1.21 4.53 -18.70
N SER A 63 1.45 3.35 -19.25
CA SER A 63 2.77 2.90 -19.76
C SER A 63 3.84 2.73 -18.69
N GLU A 64 3.49 2.70 -17.41
CA GLU A 64 4.40 2.45 -16.30
C GLU A 64 4.53 0.94 -16.05
N THR A 65 5.74 0.45 -15.78
CA THR A 65 5.93 -0.92 -15.30
C THR A 65 5.65 -1.00 -13.80
N ALA A 66 5.42 -2.20 -13.28
CA ALA A 66 5.22 -2.39 -11.83
C ALA A 66 6.45 -1.94 -11.02
N VAL A 67 7.67 -2.15 -11.55
CA VAL A 67 8.92 -1.69 -10.91
C VAL A 67 8.97 -0.16 -10.89
N ASP A 68 8.65 0.50 -12.02
CA ASP A 68 8.67 1.97 -12.08
C ASP A 68 7.65 2.58 -11.11
N ALA A 69 6.43 2.00 -11.06
CA ALA A 69 5.39 2.42 -10.12
C ALA A 69 5.88 2.26 -8.67
N ALA A 70 6.44 1.11 -8.33
CA ALA A 70 6.98 0.85 -6.99
C ALA A 70 8.07 1.88 -6.61
N LEU A 71 9.03 2.14 -7.48
CA LEU A 71 10.11 3.10 -7.23
C LEU A 71 9.59 4.54 -7.10
N ARG A 72 8.61 4.92 -7.91
CA ARG A 72 7.96 6.23 -7.83
C ARG A 72 7.24 6.40 -6.48
N GLU A 73 6.39 5.45 -6.08
CA GLU A 73 5.64 5.48 -4.82
C GLU A 73 6.60 5.48 -3.61
N LEU A 74 7.68 4.68 -3.66
CA LEU A 74 8.73 4.69 -2.64
C LEU A 74 9.30 6.08 -2.42
N SER A 75 9.56 6.80 -3.53
CA SER A 75 10.08 8.16 -3.47
C SER A 75 9.02 9.18 -3.04
N GLU A 76 7.79 9.09 -3.55
CA GLU A 76 6.70 10.03 -3.28
C GLU A 76 6.19 9.91 -1.83
N GLU A 77 5.98 8.69 -1.32
CA GLU A 77 5.41 8.46 0.02
C GLU A 77 6.44 8.49 1.15
N LEU A 78 7.66 7.99 0.91
CA LEU A 78 8.65 7.77 1.96
C LEU A 78 9.93 8.59 1.77
N GLY A 79 10.10 9.23 0.62
CA GLY A 79 11.34 9.95 0.28
C GLY A 79 12.57 9.03 0.11
N LEU A 80 12.33 7.72 -0.04
CA LEU A 80 13.37 6.72 -0.24
C LEU A 80 13.67 6.54 -1.72
N ARG A 81 14.90 6.16 -2.01
CA ARG A 81 15.36 5.78 -3.35
C ARG A 81 15.96 4.39 -3.31
N ALA A 82 15.55 3.56 -4.23
CA ALA A 82 16.14 2.26 -4.47
C ALA A 82 16.41 2.09 -5.97
N ARG A 83 17.28 1.16 -6.31
CA ARG A 83 17.51 0.76 -7.70
C ARG A 83 16.57 -0.40 -8.05
N PRO A 84 16.20 -0.56 -9.33
CA PRO A 84 15.35 -1.68 -9.75
C PRO A 84 15.85 -3.06 -9.27
N GLU A 85 17.18 -3.25 -9.22
CA GLU A 85 17.82 -4.51 -8.83
C GLU A 85 17.69 -4.82 -7.32
N GLU A 86 17.32 -3.85 -6.51
CA GLU A 86 17.11 -4.01 -5.07
C GLU A 86 15.68 -4.48 -4.75
N LEU A 87 14.76 -4.37 -5.73
CA LEU A 87 13.40 -4.88 -5.62
C LEU A 87 13.37 -6.37 -6.02
N VAL A 88 12.94 -7.20 -5.10
CA VAL A 88 12.75 -8.64 -5.35
C VAL A 88 11.25 -8.90 -5.49
N LEU A 89 10.83 -9.58 -6.56
CA LEU A 89 9.44 -9.97 -6.72
C LEU A 89 9.05 -10.96 -5.61
N GLY A 90 8.17 -10.54 -4.73
CA GLY A 90 7.67 -11.35 -3.63
C GLY A 90 6.35 -12.05 -3.95
N ARG A 91 5.41 -11.32 -4.55
CA ARG A 91 4.10 -11.88 -4.92
C ARG A 91 3.50 -11.13 -6.11
N GLU A 92 2.79 -11.87 -6.94
CA GLU A 92 1.97 -11.32 -8.00
C GLU A 92 0.65 -12.11 -8.05
N GLU A 93 -0.47 -11.41 -8.00
CA GLU A 93 -1.78 -12.06 -8.03
C GLU A 93 -2.89 -11.14 -8.56
N THR A 94 -3.96 -11.76 -9.05
CA THR A 94 -5.19 -11.06 -9.42
C THR A 94 -6.31 -11.50 -8.51
N HIS A 95 -7.05 -10.55 -7.95
CA HIS A 95 -8.16 -10.82 -7.03
C HIS A 95 -9.29 -9.80 -7.21
N SER A 96 -10.48 -10.14 -6.71
CA SER A 96 -11.61 -9.20 -6.66
C SER A 96 -11.62 -8.49 -5.31
N TRP A 97 -11.60 -7.16 -5.32
CA TRP A 97 -11.60 -6.34 -4.12
C TRP A 97 -12.29 -4.99 -4.36
N ASP A 98 -13.11 -4.55 -3.42
CA ASP A 98 -13.80 -3.25 -3.46
C ASP A 98 -14.60 -2.97 -4.75
N GLY A 99 -15.10 -4.04 -5.38
CA GLY A 99 -15.92 -3.94 -6.60
C GLY A 99 -15.13 -3.88 -7.91
N LYS A 100 -13.83 -4.13 -7.88
CA LYS A 100 -12.94 -4.19 -9.04
C LYS A 100 -12.20 -5.52 -9.11
N ILE A 101 -11.61 -5.79 -10.26
CA ILE A 101 -10.57 -6.82 -10.44
C ILE A 101 -9.23 -6.12 -10.33
N ASP A 102 -8.45 -6.49 -9.33
CA ASP A 102 -7.18 -5.86 -9.02
C ASP A 102 -6.02 -6.83 -9.28
N HIS A 103 -5.07 -6.42 -10.10
CA HIS A 103 -3.82 -7.12 -10.32
C HIS A 103 -2.74 -6.43 -9.48
N VAL A 104 -2.20 -7.14 -8.51
CA VAL A 104 -1.26 -6.60 -7.52
C VAL A 104 0.07 -7.30 -7.63
N VAL A 105 1.12 -6.51 -7.70
CA VAL A 105 2.52 -6.96 -7.61
C VAL A 105 3.09 -6.43 -6.30
N ILE A 106 3.66 -7.31 -5.48
CA ILE A 106 4.36 -6.96 -4.24
C ILE A 106 5.84 -7.24 -4.42
N PHE A 107 6.65 -6.21 -4.23
CA PHE A 107 8.10 -6.31 -4.19
C PHE A 107 8.60 -6.28 -2.75
N ASP A 108 9.62 -7.08 -2.45
CA ASP A 108 10.38 -7.00 -1.22
C ASP A 108 11.59 -6.08 -1.39
N LEU A 109 11.77 -5.17 -0.44
CA LEU A 109 12.92 -4.28 -0.32
C LEU A 109 13.52 -4.39 1.07
N ASN A 110 14.74 -4.91 1.18
CA ASN A 110 15.47 -4.94 2.45
C ASN A 110 16.27 -3.66 2.63
N VAL A 111 16.10 -3.00 3.77
CA VAL A 111 16.83 -1.79 4.11
C VAL A 111 17.68 -2.00 5.37
N ASN A 112 18.92 -1.50 5.34
CA ASN A 112 19.86 -1.60 6.47
C ASN A 112 19.58 -0.56 7.57
N VAL A 113 18.92 0.54 7.21
CA VAL A 113 18.56 1.62 8.14
C VAL A 113 17.05 1.81 8.08
N GLN A 114 16.42 1.81 9.24
CA GLN A 114 14.98 2.04 9.34
C GLN A 114 14.63 3.43 8.80
N PRO A 115 13.80 3.53 7.76
CA PRO A 115 13.40 4.82 7.24
C PRO A 115 12.53 5.58 8.25
N PRO A 116 12.58 6.92 8.25
CA PRO A 116 11.69 7.71 9.10
C PRO A 116 10.25 7.54 8.66
N ILE A 117 9.38 7.15 9.62
CA ILE A 117 7.94 7.02 9.38
C ILE A 117 7.31 8.39 9.60
N ARG A 118 6.59 8.88 8.59
CA ARG A 118 5.79 10.09 8.68
C ARG A 118 4.32 9.75 8.49
N VAL A 119 3.50 10.21 9.42
CA VAL A 119 2.04 10.06 9.39
C VAL A 119 1.46 11.46 9.30
N ASP A 120 0.72 11.75 8.24
CA ASP A 120 0.11 13.07 8.01
C ASP A 120 -1.19 13.27 8.81
N ASN A 121 -1.74 12.17 9.39
CA ASN A 121 -3.01 12.12 10.11
C ASN A 121 -4.25 12.50 9.27
N ARG A 122 -4.10 12.61 7.96
CA ARG A 122 -5.16 12.90 6.99
C ARG A 122 -5.46 11.67 6.15
N GLU A 123 -4.53 11.31 5.29
CA GLU A 123 -4.61 10.09 4.50
C GLU A 123 -4.07 8.89 5.29
N VAL A 124 -2.83 8.94 5.74
CA VAL A 124 -2.22 7.89 6.57
C VAL A 124 -2.43 8.23 8.05
N VAL A 125 -3.11 7.35 8.77
CA VAL A 125 -3.43 7.54 10.20
C VAL A 125 -2.58 6.69 11.14
N SER A 126 -1.94 5.65 10.62
CA SER A 126 -1.04 4.79 11.39
C SER A 126 0.00 4.17 10.44
N ALA A 127 1.24 4.14 10.87
CA ALA A 127 2.29 3.38 10.18
C ALA A 127 3.35 2.90 11.20
N GLY A 128 3.95 1.74 10.94
CA GLY A 128 4.96 1.16 11.82
C GLY A 128 5.56 -0.11 11.26
N PHE A 129 6.66 -0.54 11.89
CA PHE A 129 7.31 -1.81 11.59
C PHE A 129 6.77 -2.91 12.51
N TYR A 130 6.32 -4.02 11.93
CA TYR A 130 5.72 -5.16 12.62
C TYR A 130 6.47 -6.44 12.28
N THR A 131 6.62 -7.33 13.26
CA THR A 131 7.04 -8.70 12.96
C THR A 131 5.95 -9.41 12.15
N PRO A 132 6.26 -10.45 11.36
CA PRO A 132 5.25 -11.24 10.68
C PRO A 132 4.12 -11.71 11.60
N GLU A 133 4.45 -12.19 12.80
CA GLU A 133 3.48 -12.68 13.79
C GLU A 133 2.53 -11.55 14.26
N ASP A 134 3.05 -10.36 14.53
CA ASP A 134 2.24 -9.23 14.96
C ASP A 134 1.41 -8.67 13.80
N ALA A 135 1.98 -8.62 12.60
CA ALA A 135 1.26 -8.22 11.39
C ALA A 135 0.05 -9.11 11.13
N LEU A 136 0.20 -10.43 11.24
CA LEU A 136 -0.88 -11.40 11.00
C LEU A 136 -2.03 -11.31 12.01
N ARG A 137 -1.83 -10.67 13.17
CA ARG A 137 -2.89 -10.36 14.13
C ARG A 137 -3.73 -9.13 13.74
N LEU A 138 -3.23 -8.32 12.81
CA LEU A 138 -3.94 -7.14 12.30
C LEU A 138 -4.92 -7.52 11.18
N SER A 139 -5.86 -6.62 10.91
CA SER A 139 -6.64 -6.66 9.67
C SER A 139 -5.72 -6.23 8.53
N LEU A 140 -5.39 -7.12 7.64
CA LEU A 140 -4.49 -6.87 6.50
C LEU A 140 -5.24 -6.91 5.18
N PHE A 141 -4.75 -6.14 4.21
CA PHE A 141 -5.11 -6.31 2.80
C PHE A 141 -4.82 -7.76 2.37
N PRO A 142 -5.76 -8.48 1.73
CA PRO A 142 -5.63 -9.91 1.53
C PRO A 142 -4.37 -10.38 0.79
N PRO A 143 -3.91 -9.71 -0.30
CA PRO A 143 -2.62 -10.05 -0.92
C PRO A 143 -1.42 -9.92 0.02
N LEU A 144 -1.42 -8.88 0.86
CA LEU A 144 -0.39 -8.70 1.87
C LEU A 144 -0.39 -9.83 2.90
N ARG A 145 -1.57 -10.23 3.40
CA ARG A 145 -1.67 -11.36 4.32
C ARG A 145 -1.02 -12.60 3.74
N ARG A 146 -1.38 -12.96 2.51
CA ARG A 146 -0.82 -14.13 1.80
C ARG A 146 0.68 -13.98 1.44
N HIS A 147 1.19 -12.76 1.43
CA HIS A 147 2.61 -12.50 1.21
C HIS A 147 3.43 -12.73 2.50
N ILE A 148 2.86 -12.42 3.66
CA ILE A 148 3.52 -12.57 4.97
C ILE A 148 3.43 -14.02 5.49
N GLU A 149 2.35 -14.77 5.19
CA GLU A 149 2.16 -16.20 5.54
C GLU A 149 3.19 -17.12 4.87
#